data_3d6b57367ce4c2f1aa01866356569106
#
_entry.id   3d6b57367ce4c2f1aa01866356569106
#
_cell.length_a   1.000
_cell.length_b   1.000
_cell.length_c   1.000
_cell.angle_alpha   90.00
_cell.angle_beta   90.00
_cell.angle_gamma   90.00
#
_symmetry.space_group_name_H-M   'P 1'
#
loop_
_entity.id
_entity.type
_entity.pdbx_description
1 polymer ?
#
loop_
_entity_poly.entity_id
_entity_poly.type
_entity_poly.pdbx_seq_one_letter_code
_entity_poly.pdbx_strand_id
1 'polypeptide(L)'
;MNTFVDEDAAWMLLALAQAHQAEAAGEVPVGAVVVKGGRLLAAGHNLSISSCDPTAHAEVVALRAAAQAVGNYRLEGCTLYVTLEPCAMCSGAMLHARLDRVVFGAHDPRAGAAGSVLNLFAQPGLNHHTVVHAGVQAVECAHVLHNFFKPRRVNRNPLREDALRTPEHRFAALPDWPWPMQRWIDLAVLDGLHLSGVDQSPEVCNSPHCVLCLHPVEGWGYTFRHLIPALLFSGVRVAVPDLVGFGRSDKPKKQSFHSVNWHAKVLHAWMVQLQLANVICLLPSQAGVAQIGCWLMSMAPELFQAIVWLDEPSRHAPNTRAKPSTVQKAAYDAPFPDKGFRAAQRAFGSWPAVEDAALNLSGIIQIHFPLVALESKSDSRALADAVINCVSAGKPIP
;
A
#
# COMPACT_ATOMS: atom_id res chain seq x y z
N MET A 1 -38.28 8.44 15.62
CA MET A 1 -36.93 7.86 15.81
C MET A 1 -37.07 6.38 15.50
N ASN A 2 -36.24 5.88 14.58
CA ASN A 2 -36.40 4.59 13.92
C ASN A 2 -35.76 3.49 14.78
N THR A 3 -36.52 2.87 15.68
CA THR A 3 -36.08 1.78 16.58
C THR A 3 -35.46 0.57 15.84
N PHE A 4 -35.89 0.31 14.61
CA PHE A 4 -35.38 -0.80 13.79
C PHE A 4 -33.97 -0.61 13.29
N VAL A 5 -33.52 0.64 13.05
CA VAL A 5 -32.15 0.93 12.54
C VAL A 5 -31.12 0.67 13.62
N ASP A 6 -31.42 0.99 14.87
CA ASP A 6 -30.52 0.76 16.02
C ASP A 6 -30.41 -0.75 16.34
N GLU A 7 -31.47 -1.50 16.15
CA GLU A 7 -31.48 -2.95 16.41
C GLU A 7 -30.70 -3.73 15.34
N ASP A 8 -30.88 -3.41 14.05
CA ASP A 8 -30.14 -4.02 12.95
C ASP A 8 -28.62 -3.75 13.08
N ALA A 9 -28.23 -2.54 13.50
CA ALA A 9 -26.84 -2.21 13.73
C ALA A 9 -26.23 -3.03 14.88
N ALA A 10 -26.97 -3.28 15.95
CA ALA A 10 -26.51 -4.10 17.06
C ALA A 10 -26.27 -5.56 16.65
N TRP A 11 -27.17 -6.14 15.85
CA TRP A 11 -27.00 -7.51 15.33
C TRP A 11 -25.86 -7.60 14.32
N MET A 12 -25.65 -6.56 13.50
CA MET A 12 -24.52 -6.52 12.58
C MET A 12 -23.18 -6.43 13.31
N LEU A 13 -23.08 -5.77 14.48
CA LEU A 13 -21.87 -5.81 15.33
C LEU A 13 -21.52 -7.23 15.78
N LEU A 14 -22.51 -8.06 16.10
CA LEU A 14 -22.27 -9.47 16.43
C LEU A 14 -21.80 -10.27 15.21
N ALA A 15 -22.34 -9.98 14.02
CA ALA A 15 -21.85 -10.56 12.77
C ALA A 15 -20.40 -10.12 12.49
N LEU A 16 -20.04 -8.85 12.73
CA LEU A 16 -18.66 -8.36 12.62
C LEU A 16 -17.72 -9.06 13.61
N ALA A 17 -18.15 -9.32 14.83
CA ALA A 17 -17.37 -10.09 15.79
C ALA A 17 -17.06 -11.51 15.27
N GLN A 18 -18.01 -12.15 14.58
CA GLN A 18 -17.79 -13.43 13.90
C GLN A 18 -16.80 -13.28 12.71
N ALA A 19 -16.89 -12.20 11.95
CA ALA A 19 -15.92 -11.94 10.87
C ALA A 19 -14.49 -11.82 11.41
N HIS A 20 -14.27 -11.16 12.55
CA HIS A 20 -12.96 -11.11 13.20
C HIS A 20 -12.46 -12.48 13.71
N GLN A 21 -13.35 -13.38 14.11
CA GLN A 21 -12.98 -14.77 14.43
C GLN A 21 -12.48 -15.52 13.19
N ALA A 22 -13.16 -15.34 12.03
CA ALA A 22 -12.69 -15.87 10.76
C ALA A 22 -11.30 -15.34 10.42
N GLU A 23 -11.09 -14.03 10.54
CA GLU A 23 -9.78 -13.38 10.28
C GLU A 23 -8.68 -13.96 11.14
N ALA A 24 -8.91 -14.12 12.45
CA ALA A 24 -7.96 -14.70 13.40
C ALA A 24 -7.61 -16.16 13.05
N ALA A 25 -8.57 -16.91 12.48
CA ALA A 25 -8.36 -18.27 11.98
C ALA A 25 -7.74 -18.35 10.59
N GLY A 26 -7.43 -17.19 9.94
CA GLY A 26 -6.88 -17.15 8.58
C GLY A 26 -7.91 -17.33 7.46
N GLU A 27 -9.18 -17.40 7.78
CA GLU A 27 -10.30 -17.46 6.86
C GLU A 27 -10.65 -16.07 6.30
N VAL A 28 -11.38 -16.04 5.17
CA VAL A 28 -11.97 -14.78 4.68
C VAL A 28 -12.93 -14.23 5.74
N PRO A 29 -12.76 -12.96 6.19
CA PRO A 29 -13.49 -12.43 7.34
C PRO A 29 -14.96 -12.10 6.99
N VAL A 30 -15.77 -13.11 6.95
CA VAL A 30 -17.22 -13.00 6.85
C VAL A 30 -17.85 -13.66 8.08
N GLY A 31 -18.78 -12.98 8.69
CA GLY A 31 -19.53 -13.45 9.85
C GLY A 31 -21.02 -13.28 9.66
N ALA A 32 -21.80 -14.19 10.23
CA ALA A 32 -23.23 -14.18 10.17
C ALA A 32 -23.86 -14.56 11.52
N VAL A 33 -25.05 -14.01 11.80
CA VAL A 33 -25.86 -14.38 12.96
C VAL A 33 -27.33 -14.58 12.53
N VAL A 34 -27.99 -15.54 13.16
CA VAL A 34 -29.42 -15.80 12.96
C VAL A 34 -30.21 -15.42 14.23
N VAL A 35 -31.24 -14.59 14.06
CA VAL A 35 -32.01 -14.00 15.15
C VAL A 35 -33.48 -14.35 14.97
N LYS A 36 -34.20 -14.63 16.05
CA LYS A 36 -35.65 -14.84 16.08
C LYS A 36 -36.25 -14.14 17.30
N GLY A 37 -37.26 -13.27 17.06
CA GLY A 37 -37.97 -12.59 18.14
C GLY A 37 -37.04 -11.81 19.08
N GLY A 38 -36.04 -11.11 18.56
CA GLY A 38 -35.06 -10.35 19.34
C GLY A 38 -34.08 -11.21 20.14
N ARG A 39 -33.92 -12.50 19.81
CA ARG A 39 -32.96 -13.41 20.48
C ARG A 39 -32.00 -14.04 19.46
N LEU A 40 -30.74 -14.05 19.78
CA LEU A 40 -29.71 -14.75 19.02
C LEU A 40 -29.95 -16.27 19.10
N LEU A 41 -30.13 -16.91 17.95
CA LEU A 41 -30.27 -18.38 17.86
C LEU A 41 -28.92 -19.03 17.56
N ALA A 42 -28.15 -18.47 16.62
CA ALA A 42 -26.88 -19.04 16.20
C ALA A 42 -25.99 -17.95 15.61
N ALA A 43 -24.69 -18.22 15.62
CA ALA A 43 -23.68 -17.43 14.98
C ALA A 43 -22.76 -18.34 14.16
N GLY A 44 -22.13 -17.80 13.13
CA GLY A 44 -21.20 -18.52 12.29
C GLY A 44 -20.24 -17.57 11.59
N HIS A 45 -19.10 -18.10 11.21
CA HIS A 45 -18.09 -17.42 10.40
C HIS A 45 -17.55 -18.38 9.34
N ASN A 46 -16.85 -17.87 8.36
CA ASN A 46 -16.25 -18.70 7.32
C ASN A 46 -15.28 -19.74 7.92
N LEU A 47 -15.41 -20.97 7.43
CA LEU A 47 -14.58 -22.11 7.80
C LEU A 47 -14.11 -22.91 6.58
N SER A 48 -14.18 -22.33 5.38
CA SER A 48 -13.93 -23.05 4.13
C SER A 48 -12.54 -23.67 4.03
N ILE A 49 -11.52 -22.98 4.53
CA ILE A 49 -10.12 -23.45 4.52
C ILE A 49 -9.91 -24.49 5.61
N SER A 50 -10.27 -24.17 6.83
CA SER A 50 -10.01 -25.01 8.02
C SER A 50 -10.81 -26.32 8.00
N SER A 51 -12.04 -26.31 7.46
CA SER A 51 -12.86 -27.52 7.33
C SER A 51 -12.70 -28.23 5.98
N CYS A 52 -11.93 -27.70 5.04
CA CYS A 52 -11.84 -28.20 3.65
C CYS A 52 -13.22 -28.35 2.98
N ASP A 53 -14.18 -27.48 3.32
CA ASP A 53 -15.54 -27.48 2.81
C ASP A 53 -15.83 -26.18 2.05
N PRO A 54 -16.00 -26.22 0.70
CA PRO A 54 -16.28 -25.03 -0.10
C PRO A 54 -17.66 -24.41 0.22
N THR A 55 -18.52 -25.12 0.94
CA THR A 55 -19.83 -24.62 1.34
C THR A 55 -19.87 -24.03 2.74
N ALA A 56 -18.79 -24.11 3.50
CA ALA A 56 -18.70 -23.60 4.88
C ALA A 56 -18.53 -22.07 4.93
N HIS A 57 -19.42 -21.35 4.22
CA HIS A 57 -19.56 -19.92 4.36
C HIS A 57 -20.28 -19.57 5.66
N ALA A 58 -20.03 -18.38 6.20
CA ALA A 58 -20.58 -17.89 7.46
C ALA A 58 -22.10 -18.11 7.57
N GLU A 59 -22.79 -17.80 6.48
CA GLU A 59 -24.24 -17.92 6.39
C GLU A 59 -24.69 -19.39 6.51
N VAL A 60 -24.03 -20.29 5.78
CA VAL A 60 -24.38 -21.73 5.81
C VAL A 60 -24.06 -22.33 7.18
N VAL A 61 -22.95 -21.92 7.80
CA VAL A 61 -22.58 -22.33 9.16
C VAL A 61 -23.63 -21.86 10.16
N ALA A 62 -24.07 -20.59 10.10
CA ALA A 62 -25.05 -20.03 10.99
C ALA A 62 -26.45 -20.66 10.78
N LEU A 63 -26.84 -20.89 9.50
CA LEU A 63 -28.15 -21.57 9.19
C LEU A 63 -28.20 -22.99 9.74
N ARG A 64 -27.13 -23.76 9.56
CA ARG A 64 -27.04 -25.14 10.09
C ARG A 64 -27.16 -25.16 11.61
N ALA A 65 -26.42 -24.28 12.29
CA ALA A 65 -26.47 -24.18 13.75
C ALA A 65 -27.86 -23.72 14.24
N ALA A 66 -28.47 -22.74 13.57
CA ALA A 66 -29.84 -22.30 13.91
C ALA A 66 -30.89 -23.40 13.70
N ALA A 67 -30.79 -24.15 12.60
CA ALA A 67 -31.69 -25.27 12.31
C ALA A 67 -31.61 -26.37 13.36
N GLN A 68 -30.39 -26.68 13.83
CA GLN A 68 -30.15 -27.61 14.93
C GLN A 68 -30.74 -27.10 16.25
N ALA A 69 -30.54 -25.82 16.57
CA ALA A 69 -31.05 -25.22 17.80
C ALA A 69 -32.58 -25.18 17.85
N VAL A 70 -33.24 -25.00 16.69
CA VAL A 70 -34.71 -24.99 16.58
C VAL A 70 -35.31 -26.39 16.41
N GLY A 71 -34.49 -27.38 16.01
CA GLY A 71 -34.93 -28.72 15.67
C GLY A 71 -35.75 -28.80 14.37
N ASN A 72 -35.56 -27.79 13.48
CA ASN A 72 -36.26 -27.70 12.19
C ASN A 72 -35.40 -27.03 11.14
N TYR A 73 -35.35 -27.58 9.90
CA TYR A 73 -34.65 -26.96 8.81
C TYR A 73 -35.28 -25.66 8.29
N ARG A 74 -36.59 -25.44 8.58
CA ARG A 74 -37.27 -24.19 8.28
C ARG A 74 -37.12 -23.22 9.41
N LEU A 75 -36.58 -22.06 9.07
CA LEU A 75 -36.28 -20.97 10.00
C LEU A 75 -37.26 -19.80 9.82
N GLU A 76 -38.56 -20.14 9.74
CA GLU A 76 -39.63 -19.15 9.61
C GLU A 76 -39.66 -18.20 10.82
N GLY A 77 -39.83 -16.89 10.57
CA GLY A 77 -39.77 -15.84 11.58
C GLY A 77 -38.34 -15.46 11.98
N CYS A 78 -37.31 -15.97 11.27
CA CYS A 78 -35.91 -15.62 11.54
C CYS A 78 -35.41 -14.56 10.58
N THR A 79 -34.48 -13.72 11.10
CA THR A 79 -33.65 -12.78 10.33
C THR A 79 -32.19 -13.25 10.38
N LEU A 80 -31.54 -13.28 9.23
CA LEU A 80 -30.09 -13.48 9.14
C LEU A 80 -29.38 -12.16 8.87
N TYR A 81 -28.37 -11.85 9.67
CA TYR A 81 -27.44 -10.74 9.47
C TYR A 81 -26.11 -11.29 9.02
N VAL A 82 -25.51 -10.68 8.00
CA VAL A 82 -24.22 -11.10 7.43
C VAL A 82 -23.40 -9.88 7.01
N THR A 83 -22.10 -9.92 7.24
CA THR A 83 -21.21 -8.78 6.97
C THR A 83 -21.00 -8.50 5.48
N LEU A 84 -21.21 -9.49 4.60
CA LEU A 84 -21.04 -9.39 3.15
C LEU A 84 -22.32 -9.84 2.44
N GLU A 85 -22.63 -9.21 1.29
CA GLU A 85 -23.73 -9.64 0.42
C GLU A 85 -23.62 -11.13 0.10
N PRO A 86 -24.68 -11.92 0.33
CA PRO A 86 -24.65 -13.36 0.15
C PRO A 86 -24.47 -13.76 -1.32
N CYS A 87 -23.63 -14.76 -1.58
CA CYS A 87 -23.46 -15.35 -2.89
C CYS A 87 -24.68 -16.23 -3.30
N ALA A 88 -24.70 -16.71 -4.54
CA ALA A 88 -25.81 -17.53 -5.06
C ALA A 88 -26.09 -18.81 -4.23
N MET A 89 -25.02 -19.48 -3.76
CA MET A 89 -25.14 -20.66 -2.90
C MET A 89 -25.82 -20.33 -1.58
N CYS A 90 -25.37 -19.30 -0.90
CA CYS A 90 -25.90 -18.88 0.40
C CYS A 90 -27.32 -18.33 0.27
N SER A 91 -27.61 -17.53 -0.76
CA SER A 91 -28.97 -17.05 -1.06
C SER A 91 -29.93 -18.20 -1.31
N GLY A 92 -29.49 -19.23 -2.06
CA GLY A 92 -30.29 -20.46 -2.24
C GLY A 92 -30.58 -21.18 -0.92
N ALA A 93 -29.54 -21.30 -0.05
CA ALA A 93 -29.71 -21.93 1.28
C ALA A 93 -30.68 -21.14 2.16
N MET A 94 -30.67 -19.81 2.14
CA MET A 94 -31.59 -18.93 2.87
C MET A 94 -33.04 -19.11 2.41
N LEU A 95 -33.26 -19.17 1.10
CA LEU A 95 -34.56 -19.41 0.52
C LEU A 95 -35.11 -20.81 0.88
N HIS A 96 -34.26 -21.84 0.87
CA HIS A 96 -34.62 -23.19 1.32
C HIS A 96 -34.93 -23.25 2.82
N ALA A 97 -34.18 -22.48 3.63
CA ALA A 97 -34.44 -22.34 5.06
C ALA A 97 -35.69 -21.49 5.37
N ARG A 98 -36.28 -20.83 4.37
CA ARG A 98 -37.46 -19.97 4.50
C ARG A 98 -37.29 -18.84 5.52
N LEU A 99 -36.15 -18.14 5.43
CA LEU A 99 -35.91 -16.93 6.22
C LEU A 99 -36.92 -15.83 5.84
N ASP A 100 -37.48 -15.15 6.82
CA ASP A 100 -38.33 -13.99 6.57
C ASP A 100 -37.53 -12.80 6.07
N ARG A 101 -36.29 -12.65 6.58
CA ARG A 101 -35.46 -11.45 6.32
C ARG A 101 -34.00 -11.78 6.27
N VAL A 102 -33.27 -11.08 5.37
CA VAL A 102 -31.81 -11.05 5.29
C VAL A 102 -31.35 -9.61 5.34
N VAL A 103 -30.36 -9.33 6.19
CA VAL A 103 -29.72 -8.03 6.33
C VAL A 103 -28.24 -8.21 6.06
N PHE A 104 -27.68 -7.45 5.11
CA PHE A 104 -26.26 -7.54 4.83
C PHE A 104 -25.55 -6.17 4.92
N GLY A 105 -24.25 -6.22 5.22
CA GLY A 105 -23.40 -5.04 5.36
C GLY A 105 -22.86 -4.55 4.00
N ALA A 106 -21.71 -5.03 3.60
CA ALA A 106 -21.04 -4.62 2.37
C ALA A 106 -21.59 -5.31 1.13
N HIS A 107 -21.69 -4.60 0.01
CA HIS A 107 -21.96 -5.19 -1.30
C HIS A 107 -20.81 -6.03 -1.83
N ASP A 108 -21.12 -7.12 -2.56
CA ASP A 108 -20.12 -7.92 -3.28
C ASP A 108 -20.30 -7.78 -4.81
N PRO A 109 -19.51 -6.93 -5.48
CA PRO A 109 -19.60 -6.73 -6.94
C PRO A 109 -19.09 -7.91 -7.76
N ARG A 110 -18.59 -9.00 -7.13
CA ARG A 110 -18.00 -10.16 -7.80
C ARG A 110 -18.91 -11.39 -7.76
N ALA A 111 -19.58 -11.63 -6.64
CA ALA A 111 -20.36 -12.84 -6.40
C ALA A 111 -21.71 -12.60 -5.71
N GLY A 112 -22.05 -11.34 -5.38
CA GLY A 112 -23.26 -10.97 -4.69
C GLY A 112 -24.52 -11.36 -5.45
N ALA A 113 -25.45 -12.03 -4.78
CA ALA A 113 -26.69 -12.54 -5.37
C ALA A 113 -27.95 -11.92 -4.75
N ALA A 114 -27.79 -10.79 -4.07
CA ALA A 114 -28.88 -10.00 -3.49
C ALA A 114 -29.03 -8.61 -4.13
N GLY A 115 -28.50 -8.45 -5.35
CA GLY A 115 -28.63 -7.23 -6.16
C GLY A 115 -27.38 -6.77 -6.90
N SER A 116 -26.17 -7.17 -6.48
CA SER A 116 -24.94 -6.67 -7.11
C SER A 116 -24.61 -7.37 -8.45
N VAL A 117 -24.61 -8.70 -8.51
CA VAL A 117 -24.36 -9.47 -9.75
C VAL A 117 -25.62 -10.19 -10.21
N LEU A 118 -26.30 -10.82 -9.27
CA LEU A 118 -27.56 -11.51 -9.45
C LEU A 118 -28.55 -10.98 -8.40
N ASN A 119 -29.84 -11.22 -8.63
CA ASN A 119 -30.86 -11.02 -7.59
C ASN A 119 -31.76 -12.23 -7.49
N LEU A 120 -31.38 -13.21 -6.67
CA LEU A 120 -32.17 -14.42 -6.43
C LEU A 120 -33.40 -14.14 -5.63
N PHE A 121 -33.38 -13.20 -4.70
CA PHE A 121 -34.53 -12.88 -3.84
C PHE A 121 -35.68 -12.17 -4.59
N ALA A 122 -35.38 -11.57 -5.76
CA ALA A 122 -36.39 -10.93 -6.61
C ALA A 122 -36.98 -11.88 -7.67
N GLN A 123 -36.63 -13.18 -7.67
CA GLN A 123 -37.15 -14.13 -8.67
C GLN A 123 -38.59 -14.56 -8.35
N PRO A 124 -39.58 -14.18 -9.19
CA PRO A 124 -40.99 -14.43 -8.87
C PRO A 124 -41.39 -15.91 -8.93
N GLY A 125 -40.61 -16.75 -9.60
CA GLY A 125 -40.87 -18.19 -9.73
C GLY A 125 -40.42 -19.03 -8.54
N LEU A 126 -39.78 -18.43 -7.52
CA LEU A 126 -39.34 -19.16 -6.34
C LEU A 126 -40.48 -19.30 -5.32
N ASN A 127 -40.51 -20.44 -4.63
CA ASN A 127 -41.58 -20.80 -3.69
C ASN A 127 -41.54 -20.01 -2.37
N HIS A 128 -40.51 -19.25 -2.10
CA HIS A 128 -40.36 -18.43 -0.90
C HIS A 128 -39.75 -17.09 -1.24
N HIS A 129 -40.24 -16.04 -0.60
CA HIS A 129 -39.76 -14.67 -0.79
C HIS A 129 -39.24 -14.14 0.54
N THR A 130 -37.95 -13.79 0.55
CA THR A 130 -37.26 -13.23 1.72
C THR A 130 -37.06 -11.73 1.51
N VAL A 131 -37.39 -10.93 2.53
CA VAL A 131 -37.12 -9.48 2.50
C VAL A 131 -35.63 -9.22 2.66
N VAL A 132 -35.04 -8.38 1.79
CA VAL A 132 -33.62 -8.05 1.82
C VAL A 132 -33.41 -6.59 2.22
N HIS A 133 -32.50 -6.35 3.18
CA HIS A 133 -32.00 -5.03 3.56
C HIS A 133 -30.51 -4.97 3.41
N ALA A 134 -30.02 -3.97 2.68
CA ALA A 134 -28.61 -3.79 2.36
C ALA A 134 -28.00 -2.61 3.12
N GLY A 135 -26.68 -2.63 3.30
CA GLY A 135 -25.91 -1.45 3.68
C GLY A 135 -25.83 -1.16 5.18
N VAL A 136 -26.25 -2.09 6.04
CA VAL A 136 -26.13 -1.92 7.50
C VAL A 136 -24.66 -2.05 7.91
N GLN A 137 -24.07 -0.96 8.43
CA GLN A 137 -22.64 -0.86 8.75
C GLN A 137 -21.73 -1.25 7.56
N ALA A 138 -22.10 -0.82 6.35
CA ALA A 138 -21.41 -1.19 5.12
C ALA A 138 -19.94 -0.81 5.11
N VAL A 139 -19.58 0.34 5.69
CA VAL A 139 -18.20 0.83 5.74
C VAL A 139 -17.32 -0.06 6.60
N GLU A 140 -17.77 -0.41 7.79
CA GLU A 140 -17.08 -1.27 8.74
C GLU A 140 -16.91 -2.68 8.17
N CYS A 141 -17.98 -3.23 7.60
CA CYS A 141 -17.95 -4.53 6.94
C CYS A 141 -16.99 -4.59 5.76
N ALA A 142 -17.00 -3.56 4.90
CA ALA A 142 -16.06 -3.46 3.78
C ALA A 142 -14.61 -3.30 4.24
N HIS A 143 -14.39 -2.56 5.33
CA HIS A 143 -13.06 -2.31 5.87
C HIS A 143 -12.36 -3.58 6.37
N VAL A 144 -13.09 -4.45 7.08
CA VAL A 144 -12.54 -5.74 7.55
C VAL A 144 -12.07 -6.59 6.36
N LEU A 145 -12.88 -6.71 5.31
CA LEU A 145 -12.51 -7.43 4.08
C LEU A 145 -11.34 -6.77 3.35
N HIS A 146 -11.34 -5.44 3.24
CA HIS A 146 -10.26 -4.70 2.57
C HIS A 146 -8.92 -4.96 3.27
N ASN A 147 -8.87 -4.84 4.59
CA ASN A 147 -7.65 -5.05 5.38
C ASN A 147 -7.13 -6.48 5.28
N PHE A 148 -8.02 -7.48 5.28
CA PHE A 148 -7.64 -8.86 5.09
C PHE A 148 -7.03 -9.15 3.72
N PHE A 149 -7.58 -8.58 2.65
CA PHE A 149 -7.10 -8.81 1.30
C PHE A 149 -5.91 -7.93 0.91
N LYS A 150 -5.74 -6.76 1.54
CA LYS A 150 -4.64 -5.83 1.24
C LYS A 150 -3.27 -6.51 1.26
N PRO A 151 -2.81 -7.20 2.33
CA PRO A 151 -1.51 -7.89 2.33
C PRO A 151 -1.49 -9.11 1.40
N ARG A 152 -2.62 -9.79 1.19
CA ARG A 152 -2.71 -10.97 0.33
C ARG A 152 -2.68 -10.63 -1.16
N ARG A 153 -3.19 -9.46 -1.56
CA ARG A 153 -3.07 -8.95 -2.94
C ARG A 153 -1.61 -8.62 -3.29
N VAL A 154 -0.85 -8.08 -2.34
CA VAL A 154 0.59 -7.82 -2.51
C VAL A 154 1.35 -9.09 -2.90
N ASN A 155 0.96 -10.26 -2.38
CA ASN A 155 1.62 -11.53 -2.68
C ASN A 155 1.09 -12.24 -3.94
N ARG A 156 -0.03 -11.80 -4.53
CA ARG A 156 -0.69 -12.48 -5.67
C ARG A 156 -0.47 -11.84 -7.02
N ASN A 157 0.19 -10.67 -7.10
CA ASN A 157 0.50 -10.11 -8.41
C ASN A 157 1.68 -10.89 -8.99
N PRO A 158 1.45 -11.77 -9.99
CA PRO A 158 2.54 -12.53 -10.60
C PRO A 158 3.54 -11.54 -11.17
N LEU A 159 4.83 -11.83 -10.97
CA LEU A 159 5.89 -11.06 -11.59
C LEU A 159 5.69 -11.08 -13.11
N ARG A 160 5.73 -9.91 -13.74
CA ARG A 160 5.69 -9.81 -15.21
C ARG A 160 6.83 -10.61 -15.82
N GLU A 161 6.58 -11.30 -16.95
CA GLU A 161 7.59 -12.12 -17.64
C GLU A 161 8.82 -11.32 -18.08
N ASP A 162 8.63 -10.03 -18.38
CA ASP A 162 9.69 -9.11 -18.80
C ASP A 162 10.38 -8.39 -17.62
N ALA A 163 10.12 -8.78 -16.37
CA ALA A 163 10.71 -8.20 -15.16
C ALA A 163 11.38 -9.27 -14.29
N LEU A 164 12.22 -8.80 -13.36
CA LEU A 164 12.86 -9.59 -12.31
C LEU A 164 12.48 -9.02 -10.95
N ARG A 165 12.45 -9.88 -9.94
CA ARG A 165 12.27 -9.48 -8.53
C ARG A 165 13.40 -10.07 -7.71
N THR A 166 14.08 -9.23 -6.94
CA THR A 166 15.15 -9.67 -6.05
C THR A 166 14.56 -10.48 -4.89
N PRO A 167 15.09 -11.69 -4.61
CA PRO A 167 14.62 -12.51 -3.49
C PRO A 167 14.79 -11.79 -2.14
N GLU A 168 13.78 -11.89 -1.28
CA GLU A 168 13.73 -11.18 0.02
C GLU A 168 14.90 -11.53 0.95
N HIS A 169 15.39 -12.77 0.94
CA HIS A 169 16.51 -13.19 1.79
C HIS A 169 17.78 -12.35 1.57
N ARG A 170 17.95 -11.71 0.42
CA ARG A 170 19.10 -10.84 0.13
C ARG A 170 19.08 -9.53 0.93
N PHE A 171 17.94 -9.18 1.48
CA PHE A 171 17.74 -7.99 2.30
C PHE A 171 17.62 -8.29 3.81
N ALA A 172 17.81 -9.56 4.23
CA ALA A 172 17.57 -9.99 5.61
C ALA A 172 18.56 -9.41 6.62
N ALA A 173 19.79 -9.09 6.20
CA ALA A 173 20.88 -8.67 7.08
C ALA A 173 21.49 -7.32 6.63
N LEU A 174 20.64 -6.31 6.44
CA LEU A 174 21.09 -4.97 6.08
C LEU A 174 21.50 -4.21 7.35
N PRO A 175 22.76 -3.78 7.48
CA PRO A 175 23.21 -3.01 8.63
C PRO A 175 22.50 -1.63 8.66
N ASP A 176 22.16 -1.18 9.86
CA ASP A 176 21.51 0.12 10.10
C ASP A 176 20.21 0.37 9.29
N TRP A 177 19.46 -0.71 8.94
CA TRP A 177 18.22 -0.61 8.17
C TRP A 177 17.02 -1.23 8.91
N PRO A 178 16.42 -0.56 9.88
CA PRO A 178 15.26 -1.07 10.62
C PRO A 178 13.92 -0.75 9.95
N TRP A 179 13.91 -0.04 8.82
CA TRP A 179 12.71 0.56 8.23
C TRP A 179 11.82 -0.51 7.59
N PRO A 180 10.51 -0.56 7.92
CA PRO A 180 9.56 -1.43 7.26
C PRO A 180 9.39 -0.97 5.81
N MET A 181 9.60 -1.89 4.87
CA MET A 181 9.40 -1.61 3.45
C MET A 181 7.94 -1.78 3.08
N GLN A 182 7.40 -0.77 2.43
CA GLN A 182 6.06 -0.80 1.85
C GLN A 182 6.14 -1.16 0.36
N ARG A 183 5.03 -1.69 -0.18
CA ARG A 183 4.90 -2.03 -1.60
C ARG A 183 3.62 -1.43 -2.16
N TRP A 184 3.76 -0.79 -3.30
CA TRP A 184 2.65 -0.22 -4.07
C TRP A 184 2.52 -0.98 -5.38
N ILE A 185 1.35 -1.56 -5.61
CA ILE A 185 1.02 -2.39 -6.79
C ILE A 185 -0.19 -1.85 -7.54
N ASP A 186 -0.98 -1.00 -6.89
CA ASP A 186 -2.25 -0.49 -7.39
C ASP A 186 -2.11 0.82 -8.19
N LEU A 187 -0.88 1.27 -8.45
CA LEU A 187 -0.62 2.41 -9.34
C LEU A 187 -0.79 1.96 -10.80
N ALA A 188 -1.79 2.48 -11.51
CA ALA A 188 -2.08 2.10 -12.89
C ALA A 188 -0.86 2.24 -13.83
N VAL A 189 0.00 3.24 -13.60
CA VAL A 189 1.22 3.50 -14.36
C VAL A 189 2.27 2.38 -14.23
N LEU A 190 2.23 1.57 -13.16
CA LEU A 190 3.14 0.45 -12.95
C LEU A 190 2.82 -0.75 -13.84
N ASP A 191 1.58 -0.86 -14.32
CA ASP A 191 1.14 -1.93 -15.22
C ASP A 191 1.60 -3.32 -14.75
N GLY A 192 1.31 -3.65 -13.48
CA GLY A 192 1.64 -4.94 -12.86
C GLY A 192 3.05 -5.04 -12.25
N LEU A 193 3.89 -4.01 -12.34
CA LEU A 193 5.14 -3.93 -11.58
C LEU A 193 4.89 -3.51 -10.14
N HIS A 194 5.86 -3.80 -9.26
CA HIS A 194 5.87 -3.30 -7.89
C HIS A 194 6.84 -2.14 -7.73
N LEU A 195 6.38 -1.08 -7.10
CA LEU A 195 7.23 -0.05 -6.49
C LEU A 195 7.37 -0.38 -5.00
N SER A 196 8.58 -0.33 -4.48
CA SER A 196 8.86 -0.48 -3.05
C SER A 196 9.50 0.79 -2.50
N GLY A 197 9.41 0.99 -1.19
CA GLY A 197 10.03 2.16 -0.56
C GLY A 197 9.70 2.28 0.91
N VAL A 198 10.15 3.35 1.50
CA VAL A 198 9.85 3.76 2.89
C VAL A 198 9.01 5.01 2.84
N ASP A 199 7.90 5.01 3.54
CA ASP A 199 7.10 6.20 3.87
C ASP A 199 6.89 6.20 5.38
N GLN A 200 7.55 7.12 6.06
CA GLN A 200 7.52 7.20 7.52
C GLN A 200 7.16 8.60 7.99
N SER A 201 6.22 8.65 8.91
CA SER A 201 5.88 9.87 9.64
C SER A 201 6.52 9.83 11.03
N PRO A 202 6.99 10.96 11.57
CA PRO A 202 7.47 11.02 12.93
C PRO A 202 6.31 10.83 13.93
N GLU A 203 6.61 10.41 15.17
CA GLU A 203 5.61 10.29 16.25
C GLU A 203 4.93 11.64 16.53
N VAL A 204 5.69 12.72 16.47
CA VAL A 204 5.20 14.09 16.59
C VAL A 204 5.57 14.83 15.31
N CYS A 205 4.58 15.12 14.47
CA CYS A 205 4.78 15.86 13.24
C CYS A 205 4.77 17.37 13.55
N ASN A 206 5.95 17.99 13.55
CA ASN A 206 6.12 19.41 13.83
C ASN A 206 6.33 20.25 12.57
N SER A 207 6.42 19.62 11.42
CA SER A 207 6.71 20.28 10.15
C SER A 207 5.62 20.00 9.11
N PRO A 208 5.16 21.02 8.37
CA PRO A 208 4.25 20.83 7.26
C PRO A 208 4.92 20.19 6.03
N HIS A 209 6.26 20.02 6.09
CA HIS A 209 7.05 19.55 4.97
C HIS A 209 7.20 18.02 4.96
N CYS A 210 7.34 17.47 3.76
CA CYS A 210 7.76 16.10 3.53
C CYS A 210 9.07 16.08 2.75
N VAL A 211 10.02 15.24 3.15
CA VAL A 211 11.27 15.07 2.41
C VAL A 211 11.17 13.84 1.50
N LEU A 212 11.24 14.08 0.19
CA LEU A 212 11.34 13.04 -0.84
C LEU A 212 12.83 12.79 -1.15
N CYS A 213 13.31 11.57 -0.90
CA CYS A 213 14.70 11.20 -1.14
C CYS A 213 14.83 10.32 -2.39
N LEU A 214 15.40 10.83 -3.47
CA LEU A 214 15.72 10.05 -4.67
C LEU A 214 17.18 9.57 -4.58
N HIS A 215 17.37 8.27 -4.72
CA HIS A 215 18.69 7.64 -4.56
C HIS A 215 19.56 7.75 -5.82
N PRO A 216 20.89 7.77 -5.69
CA PRO A 216 21.80 7.77 -6.84
C PRO A 216 21.73 6.46 -7.65
N VAL A 217 22.26 6.49 -8.88
CA VAL A 217 22.22 5.33 -9.81
C VAL A 217 22.96 4.10 -9.26
N GLU A 218 24.04 4.29 -8.51
CA GLU A 218 24.79 3.21 -7.88
C GLU A 218 24.18 2.71 -6.57
N GLY A 219 23.12 3.41 -6.09
CA GLY A 219 22.47 3.13 -4.81
C GLY A 219 21.02 2.64 -4.95
N TRP A 220 20.34 2.67 -3.84
CA TRP A 220 18.91 2.44 -3.66
C TRP A 220 18.49 3.06 -2.31
N GLY A 221 17.28 2.96 -1.87
CA GLY A 221 16.80 3.61 -0.64
C GLY A 221 17.73 3.46 0.58
N TYR A 222 18.49 2.36 0.65
CA TYR A 222 19.51 2.13 1.68
C TYR A 222 20.55 3.27 1.82
N THR A 223 20.78 4.04 0.77
CA THR A 223 21.66 5.21 0.79
C THR A 223 21.27 6.20 1.89
N PHE A 224 19.98 6.30 2.21
CA PHE A 224 19.44 7.24 3.19
C PHE A 224 19.31 6.67 4.61
N ARG A 225 19.89 5.49 4.90
CA ARG A 225 19.77 4.79 6.19
C ARG A 225 20.11 5.65 7.42
N HIS A 226 21.04 6.58 7.30
CA HIS A 226 21.42 7.49 8.38
C HIS A 226 20.62 8.80 8.36
N LEU A 227 20.12 9.22 7.22
CA LEU A 227 19.33 10.45 7.07
C LEU A 227 17.89 10.27 7.55
N ILE A 228 17.25 9.13 7.25
CA ILE A 228 15.87 8.86 7.66
C ILE A 228 15.66 9.12 9.17
N PRO A 229 16.46 8.53 10.09
CA PRO A 229 16.25 8.76 11.53
C PRO A 229 16.51 10.22 11.93
N ALA A 230 17.42 10.93 11.27
CA ALA A 230 17.70 12.33 11.55
C ALA A 230 16.50 13.23 11.19
N LEU A 231 15.89 13.02 10.01
CA LEU A 231 14.71 13.76 9.57
C LEU A 231 13.48 13.47 10.45
N LEU A 232 13.24 12.19 10.79
CA LEU A 232 12.15 11.80 11.69
C LEU A 232 12.32 12.41 13.08
N PHE A 233 13.54 12.44 13.61
CA PHE A 233 13.86 13.09 14.89
C PHE A 233 13.54 14.59 14.87
N SER A 234 13.72 15.24 13.72
CA SER A 234 13.38 16.66 13.52
C SER A 234 11.89 16.91 13.21
N GLY A 235 11.04 15.88 13.32
CA GLY A 235 9.59 16.01 13.16
C GLY A 235 9.12 16.08 11.70
N VAL A 236 9.90 15.59 10.73
CA VAL A 236 9.61 15.66 9.30
C VAL A 236 9.26 14.28 8.74
N ARG A 237 8.19 14.18 7.94
CA ARG A 237 7.83 12.98 7.19
C ARG A 237 8.86 12.72 6.09
N VAL A 238 9.22 11.45 5.90
CA VAL A 238 10.24 11.02 4.92
C VAL A 238 9.66 10.00 3.98
N ALA A 239 9.83 10.23 2.69
CA ALA A 239 9.43 9.33 1.61
C ALA A 239 10.66 8.95 0.77
N VAL A 240 10.98 7.65 0.73
CA VAL A 240 12.19 7.12 0.07
C VAL A 240 11.77 5.98 -0.86
N PRO A 241 11.49 6.23 -2.15
CA PRO A 241 11.20 5.17 -3.09
C PRO A 241 12.47 4.45 -3.53
N ASP A 242 12.40 3.14 -3.67
CA ASP A 242 13.28 2.40 -4.55
C ASP A 242 12.78 2.57 -5.98
N LEU A 243 13.45 3.35 -6.81
CA LEU A 243 13.03 3.53 -8.20
C LEU A 243 12.86 2.16 -8.89
N VAL A 244 11.88 2.03 -9.80
CA VAL A 244 11.71 0.78 -10.54
C VAL A 244 12.99 0.42 -11.28
N GLY A 245 13.47 -0.80 -11.07
CA GLY A 245 14.80 -1.24 -11.50
C GLY A 245 15.85 -1.26 -10.40
N PHE A 246 15.51 -0.75 -9.19
CA PHE A 246 16.44 -0.64 -8.05
C PHE A 246 15.83 -1.26 -6.78
N GLY A 247 16.63 -1.37 -5.74
CA GLY A 247 16.23 -1.79 -4.40
C GLY A 247 15.33 -3.02 -4.40
N ARG A 248 14.19 -2.92 -3.70
CA ARG A 248 13.16 -3.97 -3.65
C ARG A 248 12.08 -3.84 -4.72
N SER A 249 12.08 -2.76 -5.51
CA SER A 249 11.19 -2.60 -6.65
C SER A 249 11.47 -3.63 -7.75
N ASP A 250 10.46 -3.93 -8.55
CA ASP A 250 10.62 -4.83 -9.70
C ASP A 250 11.59 -4.24 -10.74
N LYS A 251 12.24 -5.11 -11.50
CA LYS A 251 13.34 -4.76 -12.42
C LYS A 251 13.02 -5.22 -13.83
N PRO A 252 12.42 -4.34 -14.67
CA PRO A 252 12.29 -4.61 -16.11
C PRO A 252 13.64 -4.99 -16.73
N LYS A 253 13.64 -6.08 -17.51
CA LYS A 253 14.88 -6.70 -18.07
C LYS A 253 15.52 -5.85 -19.16
N LYS A 254 14.72 -5.04 -19.88
CA LYS A 254 15.19 -4.27 -21.05
C LYS A 254 15.55 -2.84 -20.65
N GLN A 255 16.70 -2.35 -21.11
CA GLN A 255 17.08 -0.94 -20.91
C GLN A 255 16.09 0.04 -21.56
N SER A 256 15.57 -0.32 -22.74
CA SER A 256 14.59 0.49 -23.49
C SER A 256 13.23 0.64 -22.78
N PHE A 257 12.97 -0.13 -21.73
CA PHE A 257 11.79 0.06 -20.89
C PHE A 257 11.87 1.36 -20.08
N HIS A 258 13.09 1.69 -19.61
CA HIS A 258 13.31 2.82 -18.72
C HIS A 258 13.35 4.12 -19.53
N SER A 259 12.52 5.09 -19.15
CA SER A 259 12.57 6.47 -19.67
C SER A 259 12.35 7.47 -18.55
N VAL A 260 12.90 8.67 -18.70
CA VAL A 260 12.75 9.77 -17.73
C VAL A 260 11.27 10.05 -17.45
N ASN A 261 10.50 10.25 -18.51
CA ASN A 261 9.06 10.56 -18.42
C ASN A 261 8.28 9.46 -17.69
N TRP A 262 8.54 8.18 -17.99
CA TRP A 262 7.83 7.09 -17.32
C TRP A 262 8.15 7.02 -15.82
N HIS A 263 9.43 7.13 -15.43
CA HIS A 263 9.81 7.15 -14.02
C HIS A 263 9.22 8.35 -13.27
N ALA A 264 9.21 9.52 -13.88
CA ALA A 264 8.58 10.70 -13.29
C ALA A 264 7.07 10.52 -13.10
N LYS A 265 6.36 9.91 -14.07
CA LYS A 265 4.93 9.56 -13.93
C LYS A 265 4.67 8.55 -12.80
N VAL A 266 5.56 7.57 -12.63
CA VAL A 266 5.45 6.61 -11.50
C VAL A 266 5.60 7.34 -10.18
N LEU A 267 6.61 8.19 -10.04
CA LEU A 267 6.80 8.98 -8.81
C LEU A 267 5.65 9.93 -8.55
N HIS A 268 5.16 10.64 -9.57
CA HIS A 268 4.01 11.52 -9.43
C HIS A 268 2.76 10.77 -8.94
N ALA A 269 2.40 9.65 -9.57
CA ALA A 269 1.26 8.84 -9.15
C ALA A 269 1.43 8.31 -7.71
N TRP A 270 2.65 7.94 -7.33
CA TRP A 270 2.98 7.52 -5.98
C TRP A 270 2.84 8.65 -4.96
N MET A 271 3.35 9.85 -5.27
CA MET A 271 3.22 11.04 -4.41
C MET A 271 1.75 11.43 -4.20
N VAL A 272 0.92 11.37 -5.25
CA VAL A 272 -0.52 11.61 -5.17
C VAL A 272 -1.20 10.59 -4.25
N GLN A 273 -0.87 9.29 -4.39
CA GLN A 273 -1.42 8.25 -3.52
C GLN A 273 -1.04 8.44 -2.05
N LEU A 274 0.18 8.92 -1.79
CA LEU A 274 0.67 9.24 -0.44
C LEU A 274 0.18 10.60 0.07
N GLN A 275 -0.51 11.38 -0.76
CA GLN A 275 -0.95 12.73 -0.45
C GLN A 275 0.22 13.63 0.00
N LEU A 276 1.37 13.55 -0.70
CA LEU A 276 2.52 14.38 -0.38
C LEU A 276 2.26 15.82 -0.81
N ALA A 277 2.59 16.75 0.06
CA ALA A 277 2.52 18.19 -0.17
C ALA A 277 3.71 18.89 0.49
N ASN A 278 4.03 20.10 0.07
CA ASN A 278 5.15 20.88 0.60
C ASN A 278 6.48 20.09 0.57
N VAL A 279 6.76 19.47 -0.59
CA VAL A 279 7.86 18.50 -0.74
C VAL A 279 9.19 19.22 -0.88
N ILE A 280 10.16 18.78 -0.09
CA ILE A 280 11.58 19.06 -0.26
C ILE A 280 12.20 17.85 -0.94
N CYS A 281 12.70 18.01 -2.17
CA CYS A 281 13.28 16.89 -2.92
C CYS A 281 14.79 16.85 -2.74
N LEU A 282 15.31 15.77 -2.14
CA LEU A 282 16.72 15.45 -2.16
C LEU A 282 17.04 14.71 -3.46
N LEU A 283 17.87 15.30 -4.29
CA LEU A 283 18.09 14.89 -5.67
C LEU A 283 19.59 14.79 -5.98
N PRO A 284 20.11 13.58 -6.30
CA PRO A 284 21.47 13.45 -6.80
C PRO A 284 21.67 14.23 -8.10
N SER A 285 22.80 14.95 -8.22
CA SER A 285 23.16 15.70 -9.43
C SER A 285 23.57 14.81 -10.62
N GLN A 286 23.64 13.48 -10.39
CA GLN A 286 23.93 12.50 -11.43
C GLN A 286 22.87 12.50 -12.54
N ALA A 287 23.35 12.42 -13.80
CA ALA A 287 22.49 12.16 -14.96
C ALA A 287 21.55 10.99 -14.69
N GLY A 288 20.38 11.03 -15.28
CA GLY A 288 19.34 10.02 -15.08
C GLY A 288 18.41 10.35 -13.92
N VAL A 289 18.88 10.31 -12.68
CA VAL A 289 18.05 10.62 -11.52
C VAL A 289 17.72 12.11 -11.45
N ALA A 290 18.71 12.97 -11.72
CA ALA A 290 18.47 14.41 -11.84
C ALA A 290 17.39 14.74 -12.86
N GLN A 291 17.44 14.12 -14.04
CA GLN A 291 16.42 14.30 -15.09
C GLN A 291 15.04 13.88 -14.65
N ILE A 292 14.90 12.72 -13.95
CA ILE A 292 13.63 12.25 -13.43
C ILE A 292 13.06 13.27 -12.43
N GLY A 293 13.89 13.75 -11.50
CA GLY A 293 13.47 14.71 -10.49
C GLY A 293 13.01 16.03 -11.12
N CYS A 294 13.79 16.56 -12.06
CA CYS A 294 13.45 17.80 -12.77
C CYS A 294 12.15 17.64 -13.58
N TRP A 295 11.98 16.52 -14.29
CA TRP A 295 10.75 16.24 -15.02
C TRP A 295 9.55 16.12 -14.11
N LEU A 296 9.70 15.46 -12.98
CA LEU A 296 8.67 15.33 -11.95
C LEU A 296 8.23 16.71 -11.44
N MET A 297 9.18 17.58 -11.12
CA MET A 297 8.88 18.95 -10.67
C MET A 297 8.24 19.81 -11.75
N SER A 298 8.59 19.63 -13.02
CA SER A 298 7.91 20.33 -14.13
C SER A 298 6.47 19.86 -14.34
N MET A 299 6.14 18.62 -13.96
CA MET A 299 4.77 18.07 -14.06
C MET A 299 3.85 18.56 -12.94
N ALA A 300 4.37 18.82 -11.76
CA ALA A 300 3.60 19.16 -10.55
C ALA A 300 4.37 20.16 -9.67
N PRO A 301 4.70 21.35 -10.18
CA PRO A 301 5.53 22.31 -9.45
C PRO A 301 4.92 22.74 -8.12
N GLU A 302 3.59 22.72 -8.01
CA GLU A 302 2.84 23.10 -6.81
C GLU A 302 3.09 22.18 -5.61
N LEU A 303 3.58 20.98 -5.83
CA LEU A 303 3.91 20.04 -4.75
C LEU A 303 5.25 20.34 -4.09
N PHE A 304 6.14 21.08 -4.78
CA PHE A 304 7.53 21.24 -4.38
C PHE A 304 7.83 22.64 -3.84
N GLN A 305 8.61 22.68 -2.76
CA GLN A 305 9.10 23.94 -2.17
C GLN A 305 10.60 24.14 -2.38
N ALA A 306 11.36 23.05 -2.31
CA ALA A 306 12.82 23.13 -2.44
C ALA A 306 13.41 21.88 -3.10
N ILE A 307 14.58 22.07 -3.70
CA ILE A 307 15.48 21.02 -4.16
C ILE A 307 16.74 21.10 -3.32
N VAL A 308 17.17 19.94 -2.82
CA VAL A 308 18.49 19.77 -2.23
C VAL A 308 19.30 18.91 -3.19
N TRP A 309 20.21 19.52 -3.91
CA TRP A 309 21.13 18.83 -4.79
C TRP A 309 22.17 18.08 -3.96
N LEU A 310 22.31 16.79 -4.24
CA LEU A 310 23.35 15.95 -3.66
C LEU A 310 24.46 15.81 -4.69
N ASP A 311 25.47 16.68 -4.56
CA ASP A 311 26.55 16.79 -5.52
C ASP A 311 27.59 15.68 -5.35
N GLU A 312 28.02 15.11 -6.47
CA GLU A 312 29.19 14.23 -6.46
C GLU A 312 30.47 15.02 -6.12
N PRO A 313 31.39 14.39 -5.37
CA PRO A 313 32.67 15.01 -5.13
C PRO A 313 33.37 15.33 -6.47
N SER A 314 33.88 16.53 -6.62
CA SER A 314 34.59 16.92 -7.83
C SER A 314 35.72 15.91 -8.11
N ARG A 315 35.99 15.59 -9.38
CA ARG A 315 37.09 14.68 -9.79
C ARG A 315 38.45 15.11 -9.29
N HIS A 316 38.60 16.36 -8.85
CA HIS A 316 39.83 16.96 -8.31
C HIS A 316 39.84 17.10 -6.78
N ALA A 317 38.72 16.71 -6.08
CA ALA A 317 38.76 16.69 -4.63
C ALA A 317 39.65 15.56 -4.12
N PRO A 318 40.45 15.80 -3.06
CA PRO A 318 41.28 14.74 -2.47
C PRO A 318 40.31 13.56 -2.14
N ASN A 319 40.76 12.35 -2.47
CA ASN A 319 39.99 11.10 -2.40
C ASN A 319 39.60 10.79 -0.94
N THR A 320 38.64 11.53 -0.42
CA THR A 320 38.12 11.44 0.98
C THR A 320 37.10 10.33 1.18
N ARG A 321 36.72 9.63 0.10
CA ARG A 321 35.87 8.46 0.23
C ARG A 321 36.62 7.34 0.91
N ALA A 322 36.31 7.08 2.18
CA ALA A 322 36.65 5.81 2.79
C ALA A 322 36.07 4.71 1.92
N LYS A 323 36.89 3.72 1.52
CA LYS A 323 36.33 2.57 0.75
C LYS A 323 35.24 1.94 1.56
N PRO A 324 34.05 1.69 0.97
CA PRO A 324 32.95 1.05 1.70
C PRO A 324 33.44 -0.28 2.25
N SER A 325 33.07 -0.59 3.48
CA SER A 325 33.39 -1.88 4.10
C SER A 325 32.77 -3.02 3.26
N THR A 326 33.31 -4.22 3.39
CA THR A 326 32.78 -5.40 2.70
C THR A 326 31.27 -5.59 2.96
N VAL A 327 30.83 -5.29 4.19
CA VAL A 327 29.42 -5.37 4.61
C VAL A 327 28.56 -4.30 3.92
N GLN A 328 29.04 -3.06 3.86
CA GLN A 328 28.34 -1.98 3.14
C GLN A 328 28.27 -2.27 1.64
N LYS A 329 29.34 -2.76 1.04
CA LYS A 329 29.35 -3.16 -0.37
C LYS A 329 28.29 -4.26 -0.62
N ALA A 330 28.23 -5.28 0.24
CA ALA A 330 27.22 -6.33 0.14
C ALA A 330 25.79 -5.78 0.24
N ALA A 331 25.54 -4.78 1.11
CA ALA A 331 24.24 -4.14 1.23
C ALA A 331 23.85 -3.34 -0.03
N TYR A 332 24.78 -2.62 -0.66
CA TYR A 332 24.53 -1.94 -1.93
C TYR A 332 24.33 -2.90 -3.10
N ASP A 333 24.99 -4.06 -3.09
CA ASP A 333 24.84 -5.12 -4.09
C ASP A 333 23.65 -6.06 -3.84
N ALA A 334 22.99 -5.96 -2.68
CA ALA A 334 21.86 -6.82 -2.33
C ALA A 334 20.74 -6.86 -3.38
N PRO A 335 20.31 -5.72 -4.00
CA PRO A 335 19.27 -5.72 -5.03
C PRO A 335 19.67 -6.39 -6.34
N PHE A 336 20.97 -6.61 -6.58
CA PHE A 336 21.51 -6.94 -7.90
C PHE A 336 22.30 -8.26 -7.87
N PRO A 337 21.62 -9.44 -7.81
CA PRO A 337 22.28 -10.75 -7.79
C PRO A 337 23.26 -10.97 -8.95
N ASP A 338 22.91 -10.44 -10.11
CA ASP A 338 23.71 -10.54 -11.33
C ASP A 338 23.50 -9.31 -12.26
N LYS A 339 24.18 -9.33 -13.42
CA LYS A 339 24.08 -8.25 -14.41
C LYS A 339 22.69 -8.05 -15.04
N GLY A 340 21.83 -9.08 -15.02
CA GLY A 340 20.47 -9.01 -15.53
C GLY A 340 19.61 -8.02 -14.73
N PHE A 341 19.85 -7.93 -13.42
CA PHE A 341 19.14 -7.01 -12.52
C PHE A 341 19.54 -5.54 -12.65
N ARG A 342 20.55 -5.21 -13.48
CA ARG A 342 21.14 -3.85 -13.61
C ARG A 342 20.70 -3.12 -14.88
N ALA A 343 19.57 -3.49 -15.49
CA ALA A 343 19.09 -2.86 -16.73
C ALA A 343 18.81 -1.35 -16.54
N ALA A 344 18.17 -0.97 -15.44
CA ALA A 344 17.90 0.42 -15.10
C ALA A 344 19.21 1.23 -14.89
N GLN A 345 20.19 0.67 -14.16
CA GLN A 345 21.47 1.34 -13.93
C GLN A 345 22.15 1.66 -15.27
N ARG A 346 22.16 0.72 -16.22
CA ARG A 346 22.73 0.95 -17.56
C ARG A 346 21.94 1.97 -18.38
N ALA A 347 20.61 1.95 -18.26
CA ALA A 347 19.76 2.92 -18.94
C ALA A 347 20.03 4.33 -18.42
N PHE A 348 20.01 4.53 -17.10
CA PHE A 348 20.20 5.83 -16.48
C PHE A 348 21.60 6.40 -16.76
N GLY A 349 22.64 5.56 -16.71
CA GLY A 349 24.01 5.95 -17.02
C GLY A 349 24.24 6.31 -18.50
N SER A 350 23.31 5.96 -19.40
CA SER A 350 23.39 6.33 -20.82
C SER A 350 22.64 7.64 -21.17
N TRP A 351 21.86 8.20 -20.25
CA TRP A 351 21.13 9.42 -20.51
C TRP A 351 22.08 10.64 -20.44
N PRO A 352 21.86 11.66 -21.30
CA PRO A 352 22.71 12.85 -21.31
C PRO A 352 22.61 13.60 -19.97
N ALA A 353 23.61 14.37 -19.64
CA ALA A 353 23.57 15.26 -18.48
C ALA A 353 22.42 16.29 -18.65
N VAL A 354 21.87 16.75 -17.53
CA VAL A 354 20.89 17.85 -17.54
C VAL A 354 21.63 19.15 -17.85
N GLU A 355 21.20 19.84 -18.90
CA GLU A 355 21.66 21.20 -19.13
C GLU A 355 20.83 22.15 -18.25
N ASP A 356 21.47 22.99 -17.46
CA ASP A 356 20.83 23.94 -16.51
C ASP A 356 19.80 24.85 -17.19
N ALA A 357 19.98 25.15 -18.47
CA ALA A 357 19.10 25.99 -19.26
C ALA A 357 17.73 25.34 -19.58
N ALA A 358 17.59 24.03 -19.42
CA ALA A 358 16.35 23.32 -19.75
C ALA A 358 15.36 23.24 -18.57
N LEU A 359 15.75 23.71 -17.38
CA LEU A 359 14.99 23.55 -16.15
C LEU A 359 14.26 24.85 -15.78
N ASN A 360 12.96 24.89 -16.01
CA ASN A 360 12.13 25.95 -15.42
C ASN A 360 11.82 25.64 -13.95
N LEU A 361 12.82 25.87 -13.09
CA LEU A 361 12.71 25.72 -11.63
C LEU A 361 12.45 27.07 -10.93
N SER A 362 11.90 28.04 -11.66
CA SER A 362 11.59 29.37 -11.12
C SER A 362 10.64 29.25 -9.93
N GLY A 363 11.03 29.85 -8.80
CA GLY A 363 10.27 29.82 -7.55
C GLY A 363 10.57 28.65 -6.62
N ILE A 364 11.43 27.70 -7.01
CA ILE A 364 11.86 26.60 -6.15
C ILE A 364 13.22 26.95 -5.53
N ILE A 365 13.33 26.82 -4.20
CA ILE A 365 14.59 27.05 -3.46
C ILE A 365 15.57 25.94 -3.83
N GLN A 366 16.79 26.28 -4.21
CA GLN A 366 17.84 25.32 -4.53
C GLN A 366 18.98 25.40 -3.51
N ILE A 367 19.41 24.23 -3.03
CA ILE A 367 20.47 24.06 -2.02
C ILE A 367 21.39 22.95 -2.51
N HIS A 368 22.69 23.09 -2.28
CA HIS A 368 23.72 22.11 -2.68
C HIS A 368 24.39 21.48 -1.48
N PHE A 369 24.51 20.16 -1.47
CA PHE A 369 25.22 19.39 -0.47
C PHE A 369 26.03 18.25 -1.10
N PRO A 370 27.21 17.91 -0.52
CA PRO A 370 27.98 16.78 -1.03
C PRO A 370 27.28 15.45 -0.75
N LEU A 371 27.20 14.58 -1.74
CA LEU A 371 26.57 13.25 -1.64
C LEU A 371 27.17 12.41 -0.48
N VAL A 372 28.46 12.57 -0.18
CA VAL A 372 29.15 11.88 0.92
C VAL A 372 28.55 12.18 2.30
N ALA A 373 27.80 13.27 2.46
CA ALA A 373 27.08 13.57 3.72
C ALA A 373 26.07 12.50 4.13
N LEU A 374 25.68 11.59 3.24
CA LEU A 374 24.78 10.48 3.53
C LEU A 374 25.47 9.26 4.15
N GLU A 375 26.80 9.23 4.18
CA GLU A 375 27.57 8.04 4.59
C GLU A 375 27.83 7.97 6.10
N SER A 376 27.70 9.09 6.82
CA SER A 376 27.89 9.14 8.27
C SER A 376 26.63 9.65 9.00
N LYS A 377 26.46 9.23 10.27
CA LYS A 377 25.34 9.69 11.12
C LYS A 377 25.44 11.18 11.47
N SER A 378 26.67 11.69 11.69
CA SER A 378 26.90 13.11 12.02
C SER A 378 26.58 14.01 10.84
N ASP A 379 27.07 13.67 9.64
CA ASP A 379 26.87 14.49 8.45
C ASP A 379 25.42 14.44 7.96
N SER A 380 24.77 13.27 8.08
CA SER A 380 23.34 13.13 7.81
C SER A 380 22.47 13.97 8.74
N ARG A 381 22.86 14.13 10.01
CA ARG A 381 22.18 15.01 10.94
C ARG A 381 22.36 16.48 10.59
N ALA A 382 23.59 16.90 10.27
CA ALA A 382 23.88 18.25 9.80
C ALA A 382 23.09 18.60 8.53
N LEU A 383 22.97 17.64 7.60
CA LEU A 383 22.16 17.79 6.38
C LEU A 383 20.67 17.94 6.73
N ALA A 384 20.12 17.12 7.64
CA ALA A 384 18.73 17.22 8.05
C ALA A 384 18.42 18.60 8.66
N ASP A 385 19.25 19.05 9.58
CA ASP A 385 19.11 20.36 10.25
C ASP A 385 19.19 21.51 9.23
N ALA A 386 20.12 21.45 8.29
CA ALA A 386 20.28 22.44 7.24
C ALA A 386 19.07 22.49 6.29
N VAL A 387 18.57 21.34 5.85
CA VAL A 387 17.37 21.24 4.98
C VAL A 387 16.15 21.89 5.65
N ILE A 388 15.94 21.61 6.92
CA ILE A 388 14.79 22.12 7.67
C ILE A 388 14.91 23.64 7.91
N ASN A 389 16.09 24.10 8.33
CA ASN A 389 16.32 25.51 8.63
C ASN A 389 16.21 26.39 7.38
N CYS A 390 16.67 25.94 6.23
CA CYS A 390 16.58 26.70 5.00
C CYS A 390 15.16 26.90 4.53
N VAL A 391 14.36 25.87 4.57
CA VAL A 391 12.96 25.96 4.14
C VAL A 391 12.12 26.76 5.12
N SER A 392 12.40 26.63 6.42
CA SER A 392 11.72 27.42 7.46
C SER A 392 12.07 28.92 7.40
N ALA A 393 13.27 29.26 6.95
CA ALA A 393 13.73 30.65 6.83
C ALA A 393 13.36 31.32 5.50
N GLY A 394 12.90 30.59 4.50
CA GLY A 394 12.61 31.10 3.15
C GLY A 394 13.82 31.69 2.42
N LYS A 395 15.04 31.34 2.84
CA LYS A 395 16.30 31.88 2.31
C LYS A 395 17.25 30.76 1.90
N PRO A 396 17.98 30.88 0.77
CA PRO A 396 19.08 29.97 0.46
C PRO A 396 20.18 30.07 1.53
N ILE A 397 20.85 28.95 1.78
CA ILE A 397 22.05 28.94 2.62
C ILE A 397 23.18 29.70 1.87
N PRO A 398 23.97 30.54 2.57
CA PRO A 398 25.11 31.25 1.98
C PRO A 398 26.18 30.29 1.46
#